data_d6c2c40d2cc7862f57baeeb4e954bc7b
#
_entry.id   d6c2c40d2cc7862f57baeeb4e954bc7b
#
_cell.length_a   1.000
_cell.length_b   1.000
_cell.length_c   1.000
_cell.angle_alpha   90.00
_cell.angle_beta   90.00
_cell.angle_gamma   90.00
#
_symmetry.space_group_name_H-M   'P 1'
#
loop_
_entity.id
_entity.type
_entity.pdbx_description
1 polymer ?
#
loop_
_entity_poly.entity_id
_entity_poly.type
_entity_poly.pdbx_seq_one_letter_code
_entity_poly.pdbx_strand_id
1 'polypeptide(L)'
;MGVSKKSLPLQVVLAIINKQINFKTMKAIKFFAIAACAAALAVSCNSASSGVEVEAELPTAAEVDSASYLIGINFGSFIKGSNFAENLDELNMAEIKKGMQDFLAAEGSPYDPDFGEAFKINPNEMQRILNGFISKRQSYKAAKNLAEGEAFLAKNALKENVDTTASGLQYTIEAEGAAEKVAPQDTVWVNYKGTLLDGTVFDENDSTKFIANRVIRGWTEGLGLLGEGGKATLYIPAELAYGERGNRNIEPNSTLIFDVEVLKVGKYVPAQEK
;
A
#
# COMPACT_ATOMS: atom_id res chain seq x y z
N MET A 1 -37.31 -18.54 18.41
CA MET A 1 -36.42 -19.70 18.59
C MET A 1 -35.07 -19.17 19.03
N GLY A 2 -34.78 -19.30 20.34
CA GLY A 2 -33.56 -18.76 20.94
C GLY A 2 -32.42 -19.75 20.81
N VAL A 3 -31.30 -19.26 20.27
CA VAL A 3 -30.05 -20.01 20.22
C VAL A 3 -29.36 -19.85 21.58
N SER A 4 -29.40 -20.92 22.38
CA SER A 4 -28.69 -21.01 23.67
C SER A 4 -27.19 -21.03 23.44
N LYS A 5 -26.47 -19.96 23.84
CA LYS A 5 -25.00 -19.97 23.96
C LYS A 5 -24.61 -20.92 25.12
N LYS A 6 -24.18 -22.13 24.79
CA LYS A 6 -23.50 -23.00 25.74
C LYS A 6 -22.13 -22.41 26.09
N SER A 7 -22.01 -21.92 27.33
CA SER A 7 -20.71 -21.53 27.90
C SER A 7 -19.82 -22.78 28.07
N LEU A 8 -18.56 -22.70 27.67
CA LEU A 8 -17.60 -23.78 27.95
C LEU A 8 -17.48 -24.02 29.47
N PRO A 9 -17.34 -25.28 29.88
CA PRO A 9 -17.16 -25.60 31.31
C PRO A 9 -15.87 -24.95 31.85
N LEU A 10 -15.97 -24.41 33.06
CA LEU A 10 -14.87 -23.70 33.74
C LEU A 10 -13.56 -24.52 33.80
N GLN A 11 -13.66 -25.84 33.85
CA GLN A 11 -12.52 -26.75 33.81
C GLN A 11 -11.73 -26.73 32.50
N VAL A 12 -12.41 -26.51 31.36
CA VAL A 12 -11.75 -26.40 30.04
C VAL A 12 -11.03 -25.06 29.90
N VAL A 13 -11.62 -23.98 30.42
CA VAL A 13 -11.00 -22.66 30.46
C VAL A 13 -9.76 -22.65 31.34
N LEU A 14 -9.85 -23.28 32.53
CA LEU A 14 -8.72 -23.43 33.45
C LEU A 14 -7.58 -24.31 32.86
N ALA A 15 -7.91 -25.35 32.08
CA ALA A 15 -6.91 -26.18 31.41
C ALA A 15 -6.17 -25.41 30.30
N ILE A 16 -6.87 -24.54 29.57
CA ILE A 16 -6.27 -23.68 28.53
C ILE A 16 -5.37 -22.62 29.17
N ILE A 17 -5.81 -22.01 30.28
CA ILE A 17 -5.02 -21.00 31.02
C ILE A 17 -3.78 -21.64 31.64
N ASN A 18 -3.90 -22.81 32.27
CA ASN A 18 -2.77 -23.53 32.85
C ASN A 18 -1.75 -23.99 31.74
N LYS A 19 -2.23 -24.36 30.56
CA LYS A 19 -1.35 -24.73 29.46
C LYS A 19 -0.56 -23.51 28.90
N GLN A 20 -1.17 -22.32 28.90
CA GLN A 20 -0.50 -21.05 28.54
C GLN A 20 0.48 -20.57 29.62
N ILE A 21 0.14 -20.72 30.90
CA ILE A 21 0.99 -20.32 32.02
C ILE A 21 2.22 -21.24 32.11
N ASN A 22 2.07 -22.56 31.92
CA ASN A 22 3.18 -23.49 31.90
C ASN A 22 4.16 -23.26 30.75
N PHE A 23 3.69 -22.77 29.59
CA PHE A 23 4.56 -22.47 28.44
C PHE A 23 5.37 -21.18 28.64
N LYS A 24 4.80 -20.17 29.30
CA LYS A 24 5.51 -18.92 29.66
C LYS A 24 6.49 -19.13 30.83
N THR A 25 6.11 -19.88 31.86
CA THR A 25 7.00 -20.15 33.01
C THR A 25 8.13 -21.11 32.67
N MET A 26 7.93 -22.11 31.81
CA MET A 26 9.03 -22.98 31.35
C MET A 26 10.08 -22.23 30.50
N LYS A 27 9.69 -21.22 29.71
CA LYS A 27 10.68 -20.36 29.01
C LYS A 27 11.43 -19.46 29.97
N ALA A 28 10.76 -18.86 30.95
CA ALA A 28 11.40 -18.03 31.96
C ALA A 28 12.34 -18.85 32.89
N ILE A 29 11.94 -20.07 33.28
CA ILE A 29 12.78 -20.93 34.14
C ILE A 29 14.02 -21.46 33.37
N LYS A 30 13.93 -21.71 32.06
CA LYS A 30 15.11 -22.08 31.27
C LYS A 30 16.11 -20.92 31.13
N PHE A 31 15.64 -19.67 30.99
CA PHE A 31 16.50 -18.50 30.95
C PHE A 31 17.15 -18.20 32.33
N PHE A 32 16.41 -18.33 33.42
CA PHE A 32 16.97 -18.16 34.78
C PHE A 32 17.92 -19.28 35.18
N ALA A 33 17.72 -20.52 34.73
CA ALA A 33 18.62 -21.64 35.01
C ALA A 33 19.96 -21.50 34.28
N ILE A 34 20.01 -20.91 33.08
CA ILE A 34 21.24 -20.63 32.36
C ILE A 34 22.02 -19.48 33.00
N ALA A 35 21.33 -18.40 33.45
CA ALA A 35 21.98 -17.29 34.16
C ALA A 35 22.50 -17.68 35.56
N ALA A 36 21.81 -18.59 36.29
CA ALA A 36 22.24 -19.06 37.58
C ALA A 36 23.41 -20.06 37.49
N CYS A 37 23.52 -20.84 36.38
CA CYS A 37 24.69 -21.72 36.16
C CYS A 37 25.93 -20.96 35.77
N ALA A 38 25.82 -19.80 35.08
CA ALA A 38 26.98 -18.96 34.76
C ALA A 38 27.61 -18.29 35.98
N ALA A 39 26.82 -17.98 37.02
CA ALA A 39 27.31 -17.43 38.27
C ALA A 39 27.89 -18.45 39.26
N ALA A 40 27.59 -19.75 39.11
CA ALA A 40 28.05 -20.82 40.00
C ALA A 40 29.31 -21.57 39.51
N LEU A 41 29.80 -21.29 38.33
CA LEU A 41 30.99 -21.94 37.74
C LEU A 41 32.29 -21.13 37.89
N ALA A 42 32.25 -20.00 38.61
CA ALA A 42 33.44 -19.17 38.86
C ALA A 42 34.32 -19.65 40.06
N VAL A 43 33.99 -20.81 40.67
CA VAL A 43 34.84 -21.36 41.75
C VAL A 43 35.10 -22.84 41.47
N SER A 44 36.37 -23.13 41.12
CA SER A 44 37.02 -24.44 41.06
C SER A 44 36.82 -25.26 39.78
N CYS A 45 37.84 -25.17 38.92
CA CYS A 45 38.71 -26.32 38.58
C CYS A 45 39.84 -25.86 37.68
N ASN A 46 41.02 -25.97 38.20
CA ASN A 46 42.28 -25.78 37.51
C ASN A 46 42.50 -26.95 36.52
N SER A 47 42.18 -26.74 35.26
CA SER A 47 42.69 -27.57 34.15
C SER A 47 42.82 -26.66 32.93
N ALA A 48 44.03 -26.59 32.41
CA ALA A 48 44.42 -25.76 31.29
C ALA A 48 43.64 -26.06 30.02
N SER A 49 42.59 -25.27 29.75
CA SER A 49 42.06 -25.06 28.43
C SER A 49 42.29 -23.57 28.10
N SER A 50 42.94 -23.32 26.98
CA SER A 50 43.18 -21.97 26.45
C SER A 50 41.84 -21.29 26.17
N GLY A 51 41.16 -20.82 27.22
CA GLY A 51 39.98 -19.99 27.14
C GLY A 51 40.42 -18.60 26.68
N VAL A 52 40.05 -18.23 25.48
CA VAL A 52 40.09 -16.84 25.04
C VAL A 52 39.09 -16.11 25.92
N GLU A 53 39.54 -15.23 26.84
CA GLU A 53 38.68 -14.35 27.62
C GLU A 53 38.14 -13.27 26.67
N VAL A 54 36.84 -13.33 26.37
CA VAL A 54 36.20 -12.37 25.47
C VAL A 54 35.67 -11.24 26.33
N GLU A 55 36.31 -10.07 26.28
CA GLU A 55 35.87 -8.82 26.97
C GLU A 55 34.63 -8.16 26.33
N ALA A 56 33.90 -8.85 25.47
CA ALA A 56 32.72 -8.31 24.79
C ALA A 56 31.41 -8.81 25.43
N GLU A 57 30.50 -7.89 25.68
CA GLU A 57 29.16 -8.22 26.17
C GLU A 57 28.25 -8.62 25.01
N LEU A 58 27.44 -9.66 25.22
CA LEU A 58 26.38 -10.02 24.25
C LEU A 58 25.25 -8.97 24.30
N PRO A 59 24.57 -8.73 23.15
CA PRO A 59 23.41 -7.85 23.14
C PRO A 59 22.36 -8.25 24.18
N THR A 60 21.82 -7.27 24.88
CA THR A 60 20.72 -7.47 25.81
C THR A 60 19.43 -7.88 25.08
N ALA A 61 18.47 -8.46 25.78
CA ALA A 61 17.18 -8.81 25.21
C ALA A 61 16.46 -7.60 24.55
N ALA A 62 16.57 -6.42 25.18
CA ALA A 62 15.98 -5.18 24.63
C ALA A 62 16.66 -4.71 23.33
N GLU A 63 17.96 -4.89 23.21
CA GLU A 63 18.69 -4.60 21.97
C GLU A 63 18.34 -5.60 20.86
N VAL A 64 18.20 -6.88 21.20
CA VAL A 64 17.73 -7.91 20.26
C VAL A 64 16.31 -7.61 19.78
N ASP A 65 15.39 -7.23 20.68
CA ASP A 65 14.02 -6.86 20.34
C ASP A 65 13.98 -5.63 19.43
N SER A 66 14.78 -4.62 19.75
CA SER A 66 14.89 -3.39 18.95
C SER A 66 15.43 -3.66 17.53
N ALA A 67 16.50 -4.45 17.44
CA ALA A 67 17.07 -4.85 16.16
C ALA A 67 16.09 -5.68 15.33
N SER A 68 15.39 -6.62 15.97
CA SER A 68 14.38 -7.45 15.32
C SER A 68 13.21 -6.62 14.77
N TYR A 69 12.75 -5.61 15.52
CA TYR A 69 11.72 -4.68 15.08
C TYR A 69 12.17 -3.89 13.85
N LEU A 70 13.40 -3.36 13.85
CA LEU A 70 13.95 -2.62 12.71
C LEU A 70 14.12 -3.50 11.46
N ILE A 71 14.53 -4.76 11.62
CA ILE A 71 14.56 -5.74 10.52
C ILE A 71 13.14 -5.92 9.95
N GLY A 72 12.15 -6.02 10.82
CA GLY A 72 10.73 -6.11 10.42
C GLY A 72 10.26 -4.88 9.63
N ILE A 73 10.62 -3.66 10.05
CA ILE A 73 10.34 -2.42 9.31
C ILE A 73 10.96 -2.46 7.91
N ASN A 74 12.23 -2.85 7.79
CA ASN A 74 12.91 -2.94 6.50
C ASN A 74 12.21 -3.96 5.58
N PHE A 75 11.81 -5.10 6.12
CA PHE A 75 11.09 -6.10 5.35
C PHE A 75 9.70 -5.61 4.93
N GLY A 76 8.96 -4.94 5.81
CA GLY A 76 7.69 -4.28 5.48
C GLY A 76 7.85 -3.22 4.38
N SER A 77 8.91 -2.41 4.46
CA SER A 77 9.24 -1.44 3.42
C SER A 77 9.52 -2.10 2.06
N PHE A 78 10.23 -3.22 2.04
CA PHE A 78 10.47 -4.01 0.84
C PHE A 78 9.17 -4.56 0.25
N ILE A 79 8.29 -5.15 1.07
CA ILE A 79 6.99 -5.68 0.63
C ILE A 79 6.16 -4.57 -0.02
N LYS A 80 6.03 -3.42 0.65
CA LYS A 80 5.24 -2.29 0.16
C LYS A 80 5.86 -1.64 -1.07
N GLY A 81 7.17 -1.38 -1.05
CA GLY A 81 7.89 -0.75 -2.16
C GLY A 81 7.92 -1.60 -3.44
N SER A 82 7.81 -2.92 -3.30
CA SER A 82 7.76 -3.87 -4.43
C SER A 82 6.33 -4.24 -4.86
N ASN A 83 5.31 -3.64 -4.27
CA ASN A 83 3.89 -3.93 -4.53
C ASN A 83 3.50 -5.40 -4.31
N PHE A 84 4.16 -6.10 -3.38
CA PHE A 84 3.80 -7.49 -3.07
C PHE A 84 2.49 -7.58 -2.29
N ALA A 85 2.25 -6.65 -1.37
CA ALA A 85 1.04 -6.59 -0.57
C ALA A 85 0.87 -5.19 0.02
N GLU A 86 -0.37 -4.81 0.30
CA GLU A 86 -0.72 -3.62 1.08
C GLU A 86 -0.83 -3.96 2.57
N ASN A 87 -1.30 -5.16 2.86
CA ASN A 87 -1.46 -5.71 4.20
C ASN A 87 -0.80 -7.08 4.31
N LEU A 88 -0.35 -7.45 5.51
CA LEU A 88 0.29 -8.75 5.74
C LEU A 88 -0.66 -9.93 5.54
N ASP A 89 -1.98 -9.73 5.68
CA ASP A 89 -3.00 -10.77 5.47
C ASP A 89 -3.09 -11.25 4.01
N GLU A 90 -2.54 -10.47 3.08
CA GLU A 90 -2.46 -10.82 1.67
C GLU A 90 -1.30 -11.79 1.36
N LEU A 91 -0.45 -12.06 2.35
CA LEU A 91 0.73 -12.91 2.23
C LEU A 91 0.67 -14.06 3.22
N ASN A 92 1.25 -15.19 2.86
CA ASN A 92 1.43 -16.30 3.78
C ASN A 92 2.66 -16.08 4.67
N MET A 93 2.47 -15.47 5.84
CA MET A 93 3.54 -15.18 6.78
C MET A 93 4.25 -16.45 7.30
N ALA A 94 3.59 -17.60 7.32
CA ALA A 94 4.22 -18.85 7.70
C ALA A 94 5.25 -19.34 6.65
N GLU A 95 4.91 -19.21 5.37
CA GLU A 95 5.86 -19.52 4.28
C GLU A 95 7.00 -18.51 4.22
N ILE A 96 6.74 -17.22 4.47
CA ILE A 96 7.80 -16.20 4.56
C ILE A 96 8.78 -16.56 5.68
N LYS A 97 8.27 -16.84 6.89
CA LYS A 97 9.10 -17.25 8.02
C LYS A 97 9.88 -18.51 7.72
N LYS A 98 9.24 -19.49 7.06
CA LYS A 98 9.91 -20.73 6.65
C LYS A 98 11.04 -20.45 5.67
N GLY A 99 10.82 -19.65 4.64
CA GLY A 99 11.85 -19.25 3.68
C GLY A 99 13.06 -18.57 4.35
N MET A 100 12.81 -17.68 5.31
CA MET A 100 13.90 -17.08 6.10
C MET A 100 14.67 -18.12 6.92
N GLN A 101 13.99 -19.09 7.54
CA GLN A 101 14.60 -20.17 8.31
C GLN A 101 15.41 -21.08 7.42
N ASP A 102 14.86 -21.46 6.26
CA ASP A 102 15.56 -22.33 5.29
C ASP A 102 16.84 -21.64 4.80
N PHE A 103 16.78 -20.32 4.51
CA PHE A 103 17.96 -19.57 4.07
C PHE A 103 19.05 -19.48 5.16
N LEU A 104 18.66 -19.23 6.41
CA LEU A 104 19.61 -19.16 7.55
C LEU A 104 20.22 -20.52 7.91
N ALA A 105 19.54 -21.62 7.57
CA ALA A 105 20.00 -22.98 7.84
C ALA A 105 20.79 -23.58 6.67
N ALA A 106 20.74 -22.95 5.48
CA ALA A 106 21.41 -23.48 4.30
C ALA A 106 22.95 -23.41 4.45
N GLU A 107 23.61 -24.48 4.13
CA GLU A 107 25.06 -24.57 4.09
C GLU A 107 25.59 -24.12 2.72
N GLY A 108 26.83 -23.62 2.69
CA GLY A 108 27.47 -23.13 1.46
C GLY A 108 27.33 -21.63 1.27
N SER A 109 27.79 -21.15 0.13
CA SER A 109 27.75 -19.71 -0.22
C SER A 109 26.56 -19.42 -1.14
N PRO A 110 25.82 -18.32 -0.93
CA PRO A 110 24.79 -17.87 -1.87
C PRO A 110 25.28 -17.67 -3.33
N TYR A 111 26.59 -17.64 -3.52
CA TYR A 111 27.24 -17.53 -4.84
C TYR A 111 27.56 -18.89 -5.48
N ASP A 112 27.38 -19.99 -4.74
CA ASP A 112 27.63 -21.32 -5.28
C ASP A 112 26.50 -21.73 -6.24
N PRO A 113 26.80 -22.36 -7.38
CA PRO A 113 25.79 -22.71 -8.38
C PRO A 113 24.65 -23.59 -7.83
N ASP A 114 24.98 -24.48 -6.89
CA ASP A 114 24.05 -25.47 -6.35
C ASP A 114 23.33 -24.99 -5.08
N PHE A 115 23.67 -23.80 -4.56
CA PHE A 115 23.05 -23.25 -3.33
C PHE A 115 21.52 -23.20 -3.42
N GLY A 116 21.00 -22.93 -4.64
CA GLY A 116 19.56 -22.86 -4.89
C GLY A 116 18.82 -24.19 -4.74
N GLU A 117 19.52 -25.34 -4.83
CA GLU A 117 18.91 -26.67 -4.72
C GLU A 117 18.47 -27.02 -3.29
N ALA A 118 19.02 -26.35 -2.29
CA ALA A 118 18.65 -26.51 -0.88
C ALA A 118 17.23 -26.02 -0.56
N PHE A 119 16.58 -25.27 -1.46
CA PHE A 119 15.30 -24.61 -1.18
C PHE A 119 14.12 -25.31 -1.86
N LYS A 120 12.93 -25.23 -1.22
CA LYS A 120 11.65 -25.71 -1.77
C LYS A 120 11.35 -25.15 -3.18
N ILE A 121 11.77 -23.90 -3.43
CA ILE A 121 11.69 -23.23 -4.72
C ILE A 121 13.08 -22.65 -4.99
N ASN A 122 13.64 -22.97 -6.16
CA ASN A 122 14.95 -22.48 -6.53
C ASN A 122 14.91 -20.93 -6.64
N PRO A 123 15.79 -20.20 -5.92
CA PRO A 123 15.85 -18.74 -5.99
C PRO A 123 16.07 -18.19 -7.40
N ASN A 124 16.63 -18.96 -8.32
CA ASN A 124 16.78 -18.56 -9.73
C ASN A 124 15.44 -18.37 -10.44
N GLU A 125 14.36 -18.97 -9.93
CA GLU A 125 13.00 -18.77 -10.43
C GLU A 125 12.30 -17.55 -9.82
N MET A 126 12.92 -16.91 -8.84
CA MET A 126 12.34 -15.82 -8.05
C MET A 126 11.72 -14.75 -8.93
N GLN A 127 12.49 -14.23 -9.90
CA GLN A 127 12.03 -13.15 -10.77
C GLN A 127 10.76 -13.53 -11.56
N ARG A 128 10.72 -14.76 -12.09
CA ARG A 128 9.56 -15.25 -12.85
C ARG A 128 8.31 -15.38 -11.97
N ILE A 129 8.48 -15.97 -10.78
CA ILE A 129 7.36 -16.20 -9.85
C ILE A 129 6.84 -14.87 -9.30
N LEU A 130 7.72 -13.98 -8.85
CA LEU A 130 7.31 -12.70 -8.28
C LEU A 130 6.68 -11.77 -9.33
N ASN A 131 7.24 -11.71 -10.54
CA ASN A 131 6.63 -10.93 -11.62
C ASN A 131 5.24 -11.47 -11.99
N GLY A 132 5.10 -12.80 -12.05
CA GLY A 132 3.79 -13.42 -12.31
C GLY A 132 2.77 -13.13 -11.20
N PHE A 133 3.20 -13.13 -9.95
CA PHE A 133 2.35 -12.80 -8.81
C PHE A 133 1.91 -11.32 -8.85
N ILE A 134 2.84 -10.38 -9.03
CA ILE A 134 2.56 -8.94 -9.13
C ILE A 134 1.62 -8.66 -10.31
N SER A 135 1.92 -9.23 -11.48
CA SER A 135 1.09 -9.04 -12.69
C SER A 135 -0.35 -9.51 -12.48
N LYS A 136 -0.56 -10.67 -11.84
CA LYS A 136 -1.92 -11.17 -11.54
C LYS A 136 -2.65 -10.24 -10.56
N ARG A 137 -1.98 -9.73 -9.54
CA ARG A 137 -2.58 -8.77 -8.60
C ARG A 137 -2.99 -7.48 -9.30
N GLN A 138 -2.08 -6.92 -10.11
CA GLN A 138 -2.36 -5.70 -10.87
C GLN A 138 -3.54 -5.89 -11.85
N SER A 139 -3.56 -7.02 -12.57
CA SER A 139 -4.68 -7.33 -13.47
C SER A 139 -6.01 -7.47 -12.73
N TYR A 140 -6.01 -8.12 -11.56
CA TYR A 140 -7.22 -8.23 -10.73
C TYR A 140 -7.70 -6.86 -10.23
N LYS A 141 -6.79 -6.02 -9.73
CA LYS A 141 -7.11 -4.66 -9.27
C LYS A 141 -7.65 -3.81 -10.43
N ALA A 142 -7.00 -3.87 -11.60
CA ALA A 142 -7.45 -3.16 -12.79
C ALA A 142 -8.87 -3.56 -13.22
N ALA A 143 -9.17 -4.85 -13.21
CA ALA A 143 -10.51 -5.36 -13.55
C ALA A 143 -11.55 -4.96 -12.50
N LYS A 144 -11.18 -5.00 -11.22
CA LYS A 144 -12.03 -4.57 -10.11
C LYS A 144 -12.35 -3.07 -10.21
N ASN A 145 -11.32 -2.23 -10.39
CA ASN A 145 -11.50 -0.77 -10.50
C ASN A 145 -12.38 -0.40 -11.70
N LEU A 146 -12.21 -1.09 -12.84
CA LEU A 146 -13.06 -0.88 -14.01
C LEU A 146 -14.53 -1.20 -13.69
N ALA A 147 -14.80 -2.39 -13.14
CA ALA A 147 -16.16 -2.81 -12.82
C ALA A 147 -16.85 -1.90 -11.78
N GLU A 148 -16.11 -1.49 -10.73
CA GLU A 148 -16.61 -0.56 -9.73
C GLU A 148 -16.85 0.83 -10.32
N GLY A 149 -15.95 1.29 -11.20
CA GLY A 149 -16.08 2.55 -11.92
C GLY A 149 -17.30 2.60 -12.81
N GLU A 150 -17.49 1.59 -13.65
CA GLU A 150 -18.67 1.44 -14.53
C GLU A 150 -19.98 1.41 -13.71
N ALA A 151 -20.00 0.62 -12.63
CA ALA A 151 -21.17 0.52 -11.77
C ALA A 151 -21.47 1.86 -11.03
N PHE A 152 -20.43 2.59 -10.63
CA PHE A 152 -20.58 3.92 -10.03
C PHE A 152 -21.15 4.90 -11.05
N LEU A 153 -20.53 5.02 -12.23
CA LEU A 153 -20.94 5.96 -13.28
C LEU A 153 -22.36 5.66 -13.78
N ALA A 154 -22.73 4.40 -13.92
CA ALA A 154 -24.10 4.01 -14.30
C ALA A 154 -25.15 4.49 -13.28
N LYS A 155 -24.84 4.39 -11.98
CA LYS A 155 -25.72 4.92 -10.92
C LYS A 155 -25.71 6.44 -10.84
N ASN A 156 -24.53 7.04 -11.04
CA ASN A 156 -24.34 8.48 -10.92
C ASN A 156 -25.11 9.22 -12.04
N ALA A 157 -25.13 8.69 -13.25
CA ALA A 157 -25.88 9.22 -14.39
C ALA A 157 -27.41 9.31 -14.16
N LEU A 158 -27.94 8.59 -13.18
CA LEU A 158 -29.38 8.62 -12.85
C LEU A 158 -29.77 9.75 -11.89
N LYS A 159 -28.79 10.49 -11.37
CA LYS A 159 -29.05 11.61 -10.48
C LYS A 159 -29.51 12.84 -11.28
N GLU A 160 -30.48 13.55 -10.78
CA GLU A 160 -31.12 14.71 -11.48
C GLU A 160 -30.13 15.86 -11.78
N ASN A 161 -29.06 16.00 -11.00
CA ASN A 161 -28.08 17.08 -11.13
C ASN A 161 -26.78 16.65 -11.80
N VAL A 162 -26.74 15.47 -12.41
CA VAL A 162 -25.57 14.94 -13.09
C VAL A 162 -25.82 14.90 -14.59
N ASP A 163 -25.02 15.64 -15.33
CA ASP A 163 -24.99 15.59 -16.79
C ASP A 163 -23.87 14.67 -17.28
N THR A 164 -24.01 14.17 -18.52
CA THR A 164 -23.04 13.28 -19.16
C THR A 164 -22.70 13.78 -20.55
N THR A 165 -21.42 13.94 -20.85
CA THR A 165 -20.96 14.32 -22.19
C THR A 165 -20.92 13.13 -23.15
N ALA A 166 -20.72 13.39 -24.42
CA ALA A 166 -20.57 12.35 -25.44
C ALA A 166 -19.35 11.44 -25.23
N SER A 167 -18.32 11.91 -24.53
CA SER A 167 -17.12 11.15 -24.18
C SER A 167 -17.31 10.24 -22.95
N GLY A 168 -18.40 10.41 -22.22
CA GLY A 168 -18.69 9.71 -20.97
C GLY A 168 -18.22 10.44 -19.70
N LEU A 169 -17.67 11.65 -19.82
CA LEU A 169 -17.44 12.51 -18.66
C LEU A 169 -18.79 12.82 -18.00
N GLN A 170 -18.92 12.58 -16.70
CA GLN A 170 -20.06 13.04 -15.92
C GLN A 170 -19.65 14.22 -15.05
N TYR A 171 -20.59 15.13 -14.83
CA TYR A 171 -20.31 16.34 -14.06
C TYR A 171 -21.55 16.90 -13.39
N THR A 172 -21.34 17.66 -12.32
CA THR A 172 -22.32 18.51 -11.69
C THR A 172 -21.77 19.94 -11.66
N ILE A 173 -22.49 20.90 -12.20
CA ILE A 173 -22.11 22.32 -12.13
C ILE A 173 -22.76 22.96 -10.91
N GLU A 174 -21.95 23.46 -10.00
CA GLU A 174 -22.40 24.25 -8.85
C GLU A 174 -22.49 25.74 -9.19
N ALA A 175 -21.55 26.21 -10.00
CA ALA A 175 -21.54 27.58 -10.54
C ALA A 175 -20.89 27.57 -11.93
N GLU A 176 -21.53 28.13 -12.92
CA GLU A 176 -20.98 28.21 -14.29
C GLU A 176 -19.78 29.17 -14.41
N GLY A 177 -19.72 30.18 -13.53
CA GLY A 177 -18.76 31.27 -13.63
C GLY A 177 -19.07 32.25 -14.74
N ALA A 178 -18.05 32.93 -15.26
CA ALA A 178 -18.16 33.88 -16.34
C ALA A 178 -18.76 33.25 -17.61
N ALA A 179 -19.45 34.03 -18.43
CA ALA A 179 -20.06 33.58 -19.67
C ALA A 179 -19.03 33.04 -20.68
N GLU A 180 -17.83 33.64 -20.69
CA GLU A 180 -16.72 33.19 -21.51
C GLU A 180 -16.08 31.93 -20.85
N LYS A 181 -16.18 30.81 -21.54
CA LYS A 181 -15.68 29.52 -21.06
C LYS A 181 -14.18 29.36 -21.32
N VAL A 182 -13.57 28.44 -20.57
CA VAL A 182 -12.16 28.08 -20.72
C VAL A 182 -11.93 27.44 -22.08
N ALA A 183 -11.00 27.98 -22.87
CA ALA A 183 -10.53 27.39 -24.13
C ALA A 183 -9.32 26.44 -23.88
N PRO A 184 -9.08 25.45 -24.75
CA PRO A 184 -8.03 24.43 -24.54
C PRO A 184 -6.62 25.01 -24.33
N GLN A 185 -6.30 26.14 -24.93
CA GLN A 185 -4.97 26.77 -24.82
C GLN A 185 -4.87 27.79 -23.69
N ASP A 186 -5.97 28.11 -23.03
CA ASP A 186 -5.98 29.05 -21.93
C ASP A 186 -5.17 28.53 -20.74
N THR A 187 -4.67 29.47 -19.96
CA THR A 187 -4.05 29.17 -18.66
C THR A 187 -5.09 29.38 -17.57
N VAL A 188 -5.33 28.39 -16.73
CA VAL A 188 -6.27 28.47 -15.62
C VAL A 188 -5.56 28.39 -14.28
N TRP A 189 -6.05 29.11 -13.29
CA TRP A 189 -5.72 28.94 -11.87
C TRP A 189 -6.93 28.33 -11.20
N VAL A 190 -6.72 27.19 -10.52
CA VAL A 190 -7.79 26.40 -9.95
C VAL A 190 -7.47 25.98 -8.52
N ASN A 191 -8.52 25.90 -7.68
CA ASN A 191 -8.54 25.03 -6.52
C ASN A 191 -9.08 23.67 -6.95
N TYR A 192 -8.52 22.60 -6.45
CA TYR A 192 -9.06 21.28 -6.74
C TYR A 192 -8.78 20.28 -5.64
N LYS A 193 -9.64 19.26 -5.59
CA LYS A 193 -9.45 18.08 -4.77
C LYS A 193 -9.82 16.86 -5.59
N GLY A 194 -8.87 15.95 -5.76
CA GLY A 194 -9.03 14.68 -6.45
C GLY A 194 -9.16 13.51 -5.47
N THR A 195 -10.23 12.73 -5.62
CA THR A 195 -10.51 11.55 -4.80
C THR A 195 -10.78 10.33 -5.66
N LEU A 196 -10.46 9.15 -5.11
CA LEU A 196 -10.91 7.85 -5.61
C LEU A 196 -12.36 7.60 -5.17
N LEU A 197 -12.97 6.52 -5.68
CA LEU A 197 -14.37 6.15 -5.34
C LEU A 197 -14.56 5.80 -3.86
N ASP A 198 -13.51 5.38 -3.16
CA ASP A 198 -13.51 5.09 -1.73
C ASP A 198 -13.32 6.34 -0.85
N GLY A 199 -13.18 7.52 -1.47
CA GLY A 199 -12.96 8.79 -0.80
C GLY A 199 -11.48 9.10 -0.48
N THR A 200 -10.54 8.23 -0.85
CA THR A 200 -9.11 8.48 -0.68
C THR A 200 -8.69 9.68 -1.52
N VAL A 201 -8.14 10.71 -0.87
CA VAL A 201 -7.57 11.87 -1.56
C VAL A 201 -6.22 11.48 -2.14
N PHE A 202 -6.04 11.58 -3.46
CA PHE A 202 -4.79 11.28 -4.12
C PHE A 202 -4.01 12.54 -4.55
N ASP A 203 -4.73 13.67 -4.69
CA ASP A 203 -4.14 14.96 -5.04
C ASP A 203 -5.09 16.12 -4.66
N GLU A 204 -4.55 17.17 -4.08
CA GLU A 204 -5.30 18.40 -3.79
C GLU A 204 -4.36 19.59 -3.80
N ASN A 205 -4.84 20.73 -4.27
CA ASN A 205 -4.05 21.95 -4.28
C ASN A 205 -4.91 23.19 -4.40
N ASP A 206 -4.40 24.28 -3.86
CA ASP A 206 -5.02 25.59 -3.93
C ASP A 206 -4.25 26.51 -4.89
N SER A 207 -4.97 27.22 -5.75
CA SER A 207 -4.43 28.21 -6.69
C SER A 207 -3.32 27.70 -7.60
N THR A 208 -3.42 26.44 -8.04
CA THR A 208 -2.44 25.84 -8.95
C THR A 208 -2.74 26.24 -10.40
N LYS A 209 -1.65 26.47 -11.17
CA LYS A 209 -1.75 26.92 -12.54
C LYS A 209 -1.54 25.78 -13.54
N PHE A 210 -2.48 25.64 -14.50
CA PHE A 210 -2.39 24.70 -15.62
C PHE A 210 -2.68 25.35 -16.95
N ILE A 211 -2.20 24.75 -18.05
CA ILE A 211 -2.71 24.98 -19.40
C ILE A 211 -3.83 23.96 -19.61
N ALA A 212 -5.02 24.40 -19.99
CA ALA A 212 -6.24 23.58 -19.97
C ALA A 212 -6.18 22.31 -20.84
N ASN A 213 -5.33 22.25 -21.86
CA ASN A 213 -5.12 21.05 -22.69
C ASN A 213 -3.86 20.25 -22.32
N ARG A 214 -3.20 20.57 -21.20
CA ARG A 214 -2.02 19.82 -20.71
C ARG A 214 -2.28 19.06 -19.41
N VAL A 215 -3.53 18.69 -19.23
CA VAL A 215 -4.04 17.87 -18.12
C VAL A 215 -4.73 16.63 -18.68
N ILE A 216 -5.26 15.76 -17.87
CA ILE A 216 -6.04 14.58 -18.33
C ILE A 216 -7.26 15.04 -19.15
N ARG A 217 -7.69 14.19 -20.09
CA ARG A 217 -8.76 14.54 -21.05
C ARG A 217 -10.05 14.99 -20.36
N GLY A 218 -10.45 14.31 -19.29
CA GLY A 218 -11.62 14.66 -18.51
C GLY A 218 -11.55 16.06 -17.90
N TRP A 219 -10.34 16.50 -17.50
CA TRP A 219 -10.14 17.89 -17.04
C TRP A 219 -10.22 18.90 -18.18
N THR A 220 -9.59 18.63 -19.31
CA THR A 220 -9.67 19.53 -20.48
C THR A 220 -11.13 19.76 -20.88
N GLU A 221 -11.91 18.69 -20.88
CA GLU A 221 -13.36 18.75 -21.23
C GLU A 221 -14.17 19.45 -20.12
N GLY A 222 -13.97 19.06 -18.86
CA GLY A 222 -14.70 19.64 -17.73
C GLY A 222 -14.42 21.13 -17.51
N LEU A 223 -13.15 21.55 -17.66
CA LEU A 223 -12.81 22.98 -17.60
C LEU A 223 -13.48 23.77 -18.71
N GLY A 224 -13.64 23.18 -19.89
CA GLY A 224 -14.36 23.82 -21.01
C GLY A 224 -15.83 24.12 -20.75
N LEU A 225 -16.43 23.52 -19.72
CA LEU A 225 -17.80 23.80 -19.28
C LEU A 225 -17.88 25.02 -18.36
N LEU A 226 -16.73 25.47 -17.81
CA LEU A 226 -16.65 26.51 -16.78
C LEU A 226 -16.04 27.80 -17.32
N GLY A 227 -16.45 28.93 -16.74
CA GLY A 227 -15.77 30.21 -16.85
C GLY A 227 -15.02 30.58 -15.58
N GLU A 228 -14.42 31.76 -15.53
CA GLU A 228 -13.81 32.30 -14.31
C GLU A 228 -14.85 32.41 -13.19
N GLY A 229 -14.53 31.87 -11.99
CA GLY A 229 -15.47 31.75 -10.87
C GLY A 229 -16.36 30.49 -10.92
N GLY A 230 -16.19 29.64 -11.97
CA GLY A 230 -16.96 28.40 -12.12
C GLY A 230 -16.53 27.32 -11.15
N LYS A 231 -17.50 26.50 -10.72
CA LYS A 231 -17.30 25.35 -9.82
C LYS A 231 -18.05 24.13 -10.33
N ALA A 232 -17.39 22.99 -10.31
CA ALA A 232 -18.00 21.73 -10.69
C ALA A 232 -17.37 20.55 -9.96
N THR A 233 -18.17 19.49 -9.80
CA THR A 233 -17.64 18.14 -9.52
C THR A 233 -17.57 17.36 -10.83
N LEU A 234 -16.41 16.82 -11.17
CA LEU A 234 -16.15 16.01 -12.36
C LEU A 234 -16.01 14.54 -11.95
N TYR A 235 -16.78 13.64 -12.57
CA TYR A 235 -16.68 12.20 -12.41
C TYR A 235 -16.07 11.64 -13.68
N ILE A 236 -14.80 11.31 -13.63
CA ILE A 236 -13.97 11.05 -14.82
C ILE A 236 -13.75 9.55 -14.97
N PRO A 237 -14.30 8.89 -16.01
CA PRO A 237 -13.99 7.51 -16.29
C PRO A 237 -12.51 7.32 -16.61
N ALA A 238 -11.98 6.13 -16.37
CA ALA A 238 -10.55 5.84 -16.48
C ALA A 238 -9.96 6.22 -17.85
N GLU A 239 -10.71 6.02 -18.93
CA GLU A 239 -10.26 6.33 -20.30
C GLU A 239 -10.02 7.83 -20.53
N LEU A 240 -10.68 8.69 -19.76
CA LEU A 240 -10.48 10.14 -19.79
C LEU A 240 -9.46 10.61 -18.77
N ALA A 241 -8.88 9.70 -17.99
CA ALA A 241 -7.89 9.93 -16.94
C ALA A 241 -6.56 9.20 -17.26
N TYR A 242 -6.17 8.23 -16.44
CA TYR A 242 -4.88 7.52 -16.55
C TYR A 242 -5.00 6.12 -17.17
N GLY A 243 -6.21 5.66 -17.49
CA GLY A 243 -6.50 4.43 -18.23
C GLY A 243 -5.95 3.16 -17.56
N GLU A 244 -5.64 2.17 -18.39
CA GLU A 244 -5.17 0.85 -17.98
C GLU A 244 -3.78 0.87 -17.31
N ARG A 245 -3.03 1.95 -17.43
CA ARG A 245 -1.69 2.05 -16.84
C ARG A 245 -1.71 2.61 -15.44
N GLY A 246 -2.69 3.46 -15.11
CA GLY A 246 -2.65 4.24 -13.89
C GLY A 246 -1.42 5.18 -13.83
N ASN A 247 -1.05 5.58 -12.63
CA ASN A 247 0.21 6.28 -12.35
C ASN A 247 0.73 5.86 -10.96
N ARG A 248 1.72 6.59 -10.41
CA ARG A 248 2.34 6.26 -9.13
C ARG A 248 1.35 6.21 -7.96
N ASN A 249 0.32 7.07 -7.97
CA ASN A 249 -0.64 7.25 -6.87
C ASN A 249 -2.06 6.78 -7.23
N ILE A 250 -2.30 6.42 -8.49
CA ILE A 250 -3.61 6.05 -9.01
C ILE A 250 -3.49 4.69 -9.68
N GLU A 251 -4.20 3.71 -9.17
CA GLU A 251 -4.22 2.36 -9.71
C GLU A 251 -4.83 2.31 -11.13
N PRO A 252 -4.48 1.28 -11.91
CA PRO A 252 -5.07 1.06 -13.24
C PRO A 252 -6.60 1.08 -13.22
N ASN A 253 -7.18 1.69 -14.26
CA ASN A 253 -8.64 1.77 -14.48
C ASN A 253 -9.44 2.45 -13.37
N SER A 254 -8.81 3.29 -12.55
CA SER A 254 -9.52 4.05 -11.52
C SER A 254 -10.39 5.14 -12.14
N THR A 255 -11.66 5.17 -11.77
CA THR A 255 -12.54 6.34 -11.95
C THR A 255 -12.18 7.39 -10.92
N LEU A 256 -12.08 8.65 -11.34
CA LEU A 256 -11.66 9.76 -10.50
C LEU A 256 -12.82 10.74 -10.26
N ILE A 257 -12.84 11.32 -9.08
CA ILE A 257 -13.78 12.40 -8.73
C ILE A 257 -12.94 13.63 -8.41
N PHE A 258 -13.25 14.77 -9.05
CA PHE A 258 -12.59 16.02 -8.78
C PHE A 258 -13.62 17.11 -8.46
N ASP A 259 -13.46 17.75 -7.33
CA ASP A 259 -14.07 19.04 -7.07
C ASP A 259 -13.12 20.11 -7.59
N VAL A 260 -13.60 20.98 -8.48
CA VAL A 260 -12.79 21.98 -9.18
C VAL A 260 -13.45 23.35 -9.08
N GLU A 261 -12.65 24.37 -8.74
CA GLU A 261 -13.03 25.77 -8.78
C GLU A 261 -12.05 26.56 -9.67
N VAL A 262 -12.55 27.21 -10.70
CA VAL A 262 -11.76 28.07 -11.61
C VAL A 262 -11.65 29.46 -11.01
N LEU A 263 -10.50 29.82 -10.45
CA LEU A 263 -10.25 31.11 -9.81
C LEU A 263 -9.98 32.22 -10.82
N LYS A 264 -9.26 31.88 -11.91
CA LYS A 264 -8.85 32.85 -12.93
C LYS A 264 -8.61 32.15 -14.25
N VAL A 265 -8.91 32.85 -15.36
CA VAL A 265 -8.64 32.43 -16.72
C VAL A 265 -7.73 33.44 -17.41
N GLY A 266 -6.53 33.01 -17.79
CA GLY A 266 -5.60 33.76 -18.65
C GLY A 266 -5.76 33.31 -20.09
N LYS A 267 -6.35 34.14 -20.93
CA LYS A 267 -6.62 33.84 -22.34
C LYS A 267 -5.33 33.67 -23.14
N TYR A 268 -5.31 32.65 -23.98
CA TYR A 268 -4.20 32.42 -24.91
C TYR A 268 -4.23 33.47 -26.02
N VAL A 269 -3.12 34.17 -26.19
CA VAL A 269 -2.91 35.08 -27.32
C VAL A 269 -1.84 34.45 -28.23
N PRO A 270 -2.18 34.08 -29.48
CA PRO A 270 -1.19 33.56 -30.42
C PRO A 270 -0.05 34.58 -30.62
N ALA A 271 1.19 34.10 -30.65
CA ALA A 271 2.32 34.98 -31.06
C ALA A 271 2.04 35.47 -32.47
N GLN A 272 2.01 36.80 -32.67
CA GLN A 272 1.93 37.37 -34.01
C GLN A 272 3.18 36.94 -34.74
N GLU A 273 3.02 36.27 -35.88
CA GLU A 273 4.12 36.01 -36.80
C GLU A 273 4.75 37.36 -37.22
N LYS A 274 6.02 37.55 -36.86
CA LYS A 274 6.81 38.73 -37.28
C LYS A 274 7.40 38.49 -38.64
#